data_3012062ca6ee54b25aa2c8e4a7d923bd
#
_entry.id   3012062ca6ee54b25aa2c8e4a7d923bd
#
_cell.length_a   1.000
_cell.length_b   1.000
_cell.length_c   1.000
_cell.angle_alpha   90.00
_cell.angle_beta   90.00
_cell.angle_gamma   90.00
#
_symmetry.space_group_name_H-M   'P 1'
#
loop_
_entity.id
_entity.type
_entity.pdbx_description
1 polymer ?
#
loop_
_entity_poly.entity_id
_entity_poly.type
_entity_poly.pdbx_seq_one_letter_code
_entity_poly.pdbx_strand_id
1 'polypeptide(L)'
;MNEQFVYQPGVCNIDETGVRWRKRLAFGGLIGGIISMGLLYYFHYPVVFRVIIGAGFGYSTALNFLQAQQHFCVMNAAKRTYEVSLEKTRITDDLYKDLDKKKMREMIARSVVFAALGGCLGLLPF
;
A
#
# COMPACT_ATOMS: atom_id res chain seq x y z
N MET A 1 -8.90 21.37 -13.08
CA MET A 1 -8.95 20.65 -14.36
C MET A 1 -9.64 19.32 -14.16
N ASN A 2 -10.76 19.16 -14.81
CA ASN A 2 -11.54 17.92 -14.69
C ASN A 2 -11.10 16.94 -15.77
N GLU A 3 -9.96 16.30 -15.55
CA GLU A 3 -9.64 15.14 -16.37
C GLU A 3 -10.58 14.02 -15.97
N GLN A 4 -11.37 13.56 -16.92
CA GLN A 4 -12.23 12.40 -16.67
C GLN A 4 -11.35 11.16 -16.47
N PHE A 5 -11.47 10.56 -15.29
CA PHE A 5 -10.79 9.31 -15.03
C PHE A 5 -11.31 8.21 -15.96
N VAL A 6 -10.39 7.55 -16.64
CA VAL A 6 -10.69 6.38 -17.47
C VAL A 6 -9.97 5.17 -16.89
N TYR A 7 -10.74 4.14 -16.51
CA TYR A 7 -10.18 2.89 -16.03
C TYR A 7 -9.35 2.23 -17.14
N GLN A 8 -8.10 1.87 -16.81
CA GLN A 8 -7.18 1.17 -17.72
C GLN A 8 -6.70 -0.12 -17.06
N PRO A 9 -7.08 -1.31 -17.59
CA PRO A 9 -6.71 -2.59 -16.99
C PRO A 9 -5.21 -2.76 -16.85
N GLY A 10 -4.77 -3.15 -15.66
CA GLY A 10 -3.34 -3.34 -15.33
C GLY A 10 -2.53 -2.06 -15.24
N VAL A 11 -3.13 -0.88 -15.44
CA VAL A 11 -2.45 0.43 -15.41
C VAL A 11 -2.99 1.31 -14.30
N CYS A 12 -4.28 1.64 -14.31
CA CYS A 12 -4.89 2.43 -13.25
C CYS A 12 -6.33 2.02 -12.99
N ASN A 13 -6.69 1.92 -11.70
CA ASN A 13 -8.06 1.57 -11.26
C ASN A 13 -8.58 2.49 -10.15
N ILE A 14 -7.89 3.59 -9.88
CA ILE A 14 -8.34 4.64 -8.97
C ILE A 14 -8.13 6.01 -9.62
N ASP A 15 -8.99 6.96 -9.26
CA ASP A 15 -8.89 8.34 -9.73
C ASP A 15 -8.02 9.19 -8.78
N GLU A 16 -7.95 10.50 -9.04
CA GLU A 16 -7.19 11.46 -8.24
C GLU A 16 -7.60 11.46 -6.76
N THR A 17 -8.87 11.27 -6.47
CA THR A 17 -9.38 11.23 -5.09
C THR A 17 -8.80 10.01 -4.35
N GLY A 18 -8.80 8.84 -5.01
CA GLY A 18 -8.18 7.63 -4.47
C GLY A 18 -6.68 7.77 -4.27
N VAL A 19 -5.99 8.41 -5.23
CA VAL A 19 -4.55 8.69 -5.14
C VAL A 19 -4.23 9.56 -3.93
N ARG A 20 -4.97 10.65 -3.74
CA ARG A 20 -4.77 11.54 -2.58
C ARG A 20 -4.96 10.81 -1.25
N TRP A 21 -5.97 9.96 -1.17
CA TRP A 21 -6.22 9.14 0.00
C TRP A 21 -5.04 8.21 0.31
N ARG A 22 -4.49 7.53 -0.71
CA ARG A 22 -3.33 6.64 -0.56
C ARG A 22 -2.07 7.40 -0.14
N LYS A 23 -1.86 8.61 -0.66
CA LYS A 23 -0.75 9.47 -0.21
C LYS A 23 -0.85 9.80 1.27
N ARG A 24 -2.04 10.17 1.75
CA ARG A 24 -2.27 10.42 3.18
C ARG A 24 -1.99 9.20 4.02
N LEU A 25 -2.43 8.02 3.57
CA LEU A 25 -2.16 6.77 4.27
C LEU A 25 -0.67 6.44 4.30
N ALA A 26 0.05 6.69 3.22
CA ALA A 26 1.50 6.47 3.15
C ALA A 26 2.25 7.37 4.14
N PHE A 27 1.95 8.66 4.15
CA PHE A 27 2.58 9.60 5.10
C PHE A 27 2.20 9.29 6.54
N GLY A 28 0.91 9.01 6.80
CA GLY A 28 0.45 8.61 8.13
C GLY A 28 1.10 7.33 8.61
N GLY A 29 1.24 6.35 7.73
CA GLY A 29 1.94 5.10 8.02
C GLY A 29 3.42 5.31 8.33
N LEU A 30 4.10 6.17 7.57
CA LEU A 30 5.51 6.49 7.81
C LEU A 30 5.70 7.15 9.17
N ILE A 31 4.92 8.19 9.46
CA ILE A 31 4.98 8.92 10.72
C ILE A 31 4.61 8.00 11.89
N GLY A 32 3.51 7.27 11.77
CA GLY A 32 3.06 6.32 12.78
C GLY A 32 4.07 5.21 13.02
N GLY A 33 4.72 4.73 11.96
CA GLY A 33 5.79 3.74 12.05
C GLY A 33 7.00 4.24 12.81
N ILE A 34 7.47 5.45 12.51
CA ILE A 34 8.60 6.07 13.21
C ILE A 34 8.30 6.24 14.69
N ILE A 35 7.12 6.77 15.03
CA ILE A 35 6.69 6.96 16.42
C ILE A 35 6.58 5.62 17.13
N SER A 36 5.93 4.64 16.52
CA SER A 36 5.74 3.30 17.11
C SER A 36 7.07 2.60 17.37
N MET A 37 7.98 2.64 16.40
CA MET A 37 9.31 2.04 16.56
C MET A 37 10.11 2.76 17.66
N GLY A 38 10.05 4.08 17.72
CA GLY A 38 10.68 4.87 18.77
C GLY A 38 10.19 4.48 20.15
N LEU A 39 8.87 4.31 20.32
CA LEU A 39 8.29 3.88 21.58
C LEU A 39 8.69 2.44 21.96
N LEU A 40 8.70 1.54 20.98
CA LEU A 40 9.12 0.16 21.23
C LEU A 40 10.57 0.07 21.70
N TYR A 41 11.45 0.86 21.14
CA TYR A 41 12.85 0.93 21.57
C TYR A 41 12.98 1.63 22.94
N TYR A 42 12.27 2.71 23.15
CA TYR A 42 12.30 3.44 24.41
C TYR A 42 11.87 2.57 25.60
N PHE A 43 10.80 1.79 25.42
CA PHE A 43 10.30 0.90 26.48
C PHE A 43 10.95 -0.48 26.50
N HIS A 44 11.96 -0.72 25.67
CA HIS A 44 12.70 -1.99 25.59
C HIS A 44 11.80 -3.21 25.32
N TYR A 45 10.84 -3.05 24.41
CA TYR A 45 9.98 -4.18 24.01
C TYR A 45 10.81 -5.32 23.39
N PRO A 46 10.34 -6.57 23.51
CA PRO A 46 11.01 -7.72 22.88
C PRO A 46 11.21 -7.55 21.38
N VAL A 47 12.27 -8.13 20.84
CA VAL A 47 12.65 -8.08 19.43
C VAL A 47 11.50 -8.50 18.51
N VAL A 48 10.75 -9.53 18.92
CA VAL A 48 9.62 -10.06 18.13
C VAL A 48 8.61 -8.95 17.80
N PHE A 49 8.22 -8.15 18.79
CA PHE A 49 7.28 -7.04 18.59
C PHE A 49 7.86 -5.97 17.67
N ARG A 50 9.14 -5.64 17.85
CA ARG A 50 9.81 -4.64 17.00
C ARG A 50 9.87 -5.10 15.54
N VAL A 51 10.17 -6.36 15.30
CA VAL A 51 10.21 -6.92 13.94
C VAL A 51 8.83 -6.91 13.30
N ILE A 52 7.80 -7.39 14.01
CA ILE A 52 6.44 -7.46 13.48
C ILE A 52 5.89 -6.06 13.17
N ILE A 53 6.03 -5.13 14.10
CA ILE A 53 5.54 -3.75 13.92
C ILE A 53 6.32 -3.05 12.80
N GLY A 54 7.65 -3.20 12.77
CA GLY A 54 8.48 -2.64 11.71
C GLY A 54 8.11 -3.18 10.33
N ALA A 55 7.91 -4.49 10.22
CA ALA A 55 7.49 -5.11 8.97
C ALA A 55 6.10 -4.63 8.53
N GLY A 56 5.16 -4.55 9.46
CA GLY A 56 3.79 -4.11 9.16
C GLY A 56 3.73 -2.66 8.66
N PHE A 57 4.41 -1.75 9.33
CA PHE A 57 4.47 -0.35 8.90
C PHE A 57 5.26 -0.18 7.60
N GLY A 58 6.34 -0.93 7.42
CA GLY A 58 7.12 -0.92 6.17
C GLY A 58 6.28 -1.37 4.98
N TYR A 59 5.57 -2.48 5.14
CA TYR A 59 4.67 -3.00 4.11
C TYR A 59 3.56 -2.01 3.77
N SER A 60 2.85 -1.54 4.79
CA SER A 60 1.70 -0.64 4.62
C SER A 60 2.10 0.68 3.98
N THR A 61 3.18 1.30 4.45
CA THR A 61 3.69 2.56 3.91
C THR A 61 4.11 2.39 2.44
N ALA A 62 4.87 1.36 2.13
CA ALA A 62 5.33 1.09 0.78
C ALA A 62 4.16 0.80 -0.17
N LEU A 63 3.21 -0.02 0.26
CA LEU A 63 2.06 -0.38 -0.56
C LEU A 63 1.20 0.86 -0.87
N ASN A 64 0.89 1.68 0.12
CA ASN A 64 0.11 2.90 -0.09
C ASN A 64 0.85 3.90 -0.99
N PHE A 65 2.16 4.04 -0.82
CA PHE A 65 2.98 4.90 -1.67
C PHE A 65 2.96 4.42 -3.13
N LEU A 66 3.15 3.11 -3.36
CA LEU A 66 3.12 2.53 -4.70
C LEU A 66 1.72 2.66 -5.33
N GLN A 67 0.67 2.45 -4.56
CA GLN A 67 -0.71 2.64 -5.03
C GLN A 67 -0.95 4.07 -5.49
N ALA A 68 -0.47 5.05 -4.73
CA ALA A 68 -0.58 6.46 -5.09
C ALA A 68 0.25 6.80 -6.33
N GLN A 69 1.48 6.31 -6.40
CA GLN A 69 2.40 6.58 -7.51
C GLN A 69 1.89 5.98 -8.82
N GLN A 70 1.33 4.78 -8.77
CA GLN A 70 0.88 4.05 -9.96
C GLN A 70 -0.61 4.18 -10.24
N HIS A 71 -1.34 4.97 -9.45
CA HIS A 71 -2.81 5.14 -9.59
C HIS A 71 -3.55 3.80 -9.59
N PHE A 72 -3.12 2.88 -8.72
CA PHE A 72 -3.63 1.52 -8.69
C PHE A 72 -3.87 1.04 -7.26
N CYS A 73 -5.06 0.51 -6.98
CA CYS A 73 -5.41 -0.04 -5.68
C CYS A 73 -5.40 -1.58 -5.74
N VAL A 74 -4.54 -2.18 -4.92
CA VAL A 74 -4.41 -3.64 -4.81
C VAL A 74 -5.72 -4.28 -4.35
N MET A 75 -6.41 -3.66 -3.39
CA MET A 75 -7.69 -4.16 -2.89
C MET A 75 -8.77 -4.16 -3.98
N ASN A 76 -8.81 -3.11 -4.82
CA ASN A 76 -9.73 -3.06 -5.94
C ASN A 76 -9.45 -4.17 -6.95
N ALA A 77 -8.18 -4.46 -7.23
CA ALA A 77 -7.80 -5.57 -8.10
C ALA A 77 -8.25 -6.91 -7.52
N ALA A 78 -8.06 -7.12 -6.21
CA ALA A 78 -8.49 -8.35 -5.53
C ALA A 78 -10.00 -8.51 -5.55
N LYS A 79 -10.76 -7.42 -5.40
CA LYS A 79 -12.23 -7.42 -5.41
C LYS A 79 -12.83 -7.30 -6.82
N ARG A 80 -12.00 -7.19 -7.85
CA ARG A 80 -12.41 -7.04 -9.24
C ARG A 80 -13.26 -5.80 -9.47
N THR A 81 -12.80 -4.67 -8.92
CA THR A 81 -13.46 -3.35 -9.02
C THR A 81 -12.49 -2.29 -9.46
N TYR A 82 -13.02 -1.15 -9.89
CA TYR A 82 -12.26 0.09 -10.00
C TYR A 82 -13.00 1.21 -9.27
N GLU A 83 -12.30 2.31 -8.98
CA GLU A 83 -12.79 3.32 -8.06
C GLU A 83 -12.76 4.71 -8.69
N VAL A 84 -13.89 5.41 -8.65
CA VAL A 84 -14.02 6.81 -9.07
C VAL A 84 -14.70 7.56 -7.94
N SER A 85 -14.08 8.64 -7.45
CA SER A 85 -14.61 9.46 -6.33
C SER A 85 -14.98 8.61 -5.10
N LEU A 86 -14.18 7.60 -4.79
CA LEU A 86 -14.36 6.62 -3.73
C LEU A 86 -15.56 5.67 -3.93
N GLU A 87 -16.25 5.76 -5.06
CA GLU A 87 -17.29 4.79 -5.46
C GLU A 87 -16.68 3.66 -6.28
N LYS A 88 -17.08 2.43 -5.98
CA LYS A 88 -16.53 1.23 -6.62
C LYS A 88 -17.48 0.69 -7.69
N THR A 89 -16.93 0.39 -8.86
CA THR A 89 -17.66 -0.22 -9.97
C THR A 89 -17.06 -1.59 -10.28
N ARG A 90 -17.92 -2.58 -10.46
CA ARG A 90 -17.48 -3.95 -10.72
C ARG A 90 -16.98 -4.12 -12.16
N ILE A 91 -15.86 -4.83 -12.30
CA ILE A 91 -15.29 -5.17 -13.58
C ILE A 91 -15.89 -6.51 -14.05
N THR A 92 -16.37 -6.56 -15.30
CA THR A 92 -16.99 -7.75 -15.87
C THR A 92 -16.12 -8.49 -16.88
N ASP A 93 -15.09 -7.82 -17.43
CA ASP A 93 -14.20 -8.41 -18.43
C ASP A 93 -13.10 -9.25 -17.75
N ASP A 94 -13.00 -10.53 -18.09
CA ASP A 94 -12.04 -11.45 -17.47
C ASP A 94 -10.59 -11.10 -17.80
N LEU A 95 -10.31 -10.62 -19.02
CA LEU A 95 -8.96 -10.17 -19.39
C LEU A 95 -8.52 -8.99 -18.52
N TYR A 96 -9.41 -8.05 -18.25
CA TYR A 96 -9.14 -6.90 -17.38
C TYR A 96 -8.84 -7.34 -15.95
N LYS A 97 -9.58 -8.31 -15.44
CA LYS A 97 -9.34 -8.89 -14.11
C LYS A 97 -7.96 -9.53 -14.02
N ASP A 98 -7.54 -10.24 -15.06
CA ASP A 98 -6.24 -10.91 -15.10
C ASP A 98 -5.08 -9.89 -15.13
N LEU A 99 -5.22 -8.82 -15.91
CA LEU A 99 -4.24 -7.75 -15.97
C LEU A 99 -4.10 -7.03 -14.62
N ASP A 100 -5.22 -6.77 -13.96
CA ASP A 100 -5.22 -6.15 -12.63
C ASP A 100 -4.58 -7.06 -11.58
N LYS A 101 -4.86 -8.35 -11.62
CA LYS A 101 -4.25 -9.31 -10.69
C LYS A 101 -2.73 -9.42 -10.88
N LYS A 102 -2.26 -9.37 -12.11
CA LYS A 102 -0.82 -9.37 -12.41
C LYS A 102 -0.16 -8.14 -11.80
N LYS A 103 -0.74 -6.97 -12.00
CA LYS A 103 -0.25 -5.71 -11.42
C LYS A 103 -0.25 -5.75 -9.90
N MET A 104 -1.34 -6.27 -9.31
CA MET A 104 -1.47 -6.45 -7.87
C MET A 104 -0.31 -7.29 -7.31
N ARG A 105 0.00 -8.43 -7.95
CA ARG A 105 1.10 -9.30 -7.50
C ARG A 105 2.44 -8.60 -7.54
N GLU A 106 2.72 -7.83 -8.59
CA GLU A 106 3.95 -7.05 -8.71
C GLU A 106 4.09 -6.03 -7.59
N MET A 107 3.01 -5.31 -7.29
CA MET A 107 3.00 -4.30 -6.22
C MET A 107 3.17 -4.93 -4.84
N ILE A 108 2.51 -6.05 -4.58
CA ILE A 108 2.65 -6.79 -3.32
C ILE A 108 4.08 -7.29 -3.16
N ALA A 109 4.68 -7.85 -4.21
CA ALA A 109 6.06 -8.34 -4.16
C ALA A 109 7.05 -7.22 -3.80
N ARG A 110 6.90 -6.04 -4.40
CA ARG A 110 7.72 -4.87 -4.06
C ARG A 110 7.51 -4.43 -2.61
N SER A 111 6.28 -4.44 -2.14
CA SER A 111 5.94 -4.04 -0.77
C SER A 111 6.52 -5.01 0.27
N VAL A 112 6.61 -6.30 -0.06
CA VAL A 112 7.24 -7.31 0.81
C VAL A 112 8.72 -7.02 1.04
N VAL A 113 9.44 -6.49 0.03
CA VAL A 113 10.83 -6.06 0.19
C VAL A 113 10.93 -4.98 1.27
N PHE A 114 10.04 -3.99 1.26
CA PHE A 114 10.01 -2.94 2.27
C PHE A 114 9.55 -3.46 3.63
N ALA A 115 8.70 -4.47 3.67
CA ALA A 115 8.36 -5.16 4.92
C ALA A 115 9.60 -5.81 5.53
N ALA A 116 10.42 -6.47 4.73
CA ALA A 116 11.67 -7.06 5.18
C ALA A 116 12.64 -6.00 5.73
N LEU A 117 12.78 -4.87 5.03
CA LEU A 117 13.61 -3.74 5.50
C LEU A 117 13.11 -3.18 6.83
N GLY A 118 11.80 -2.97 6.95
CA GLY A 118 11.18 -2.49 8.20
C GLY A 118 11.36 -3.48 9.35
N GLY A 119 11.22 -4.77 9.07
CA GLY A 119 11.48 -5.82 10.06
C GLY A 119 12.94 -5.84 10.52
N CYS A 120 13.87 -5.65 9.58
CA CYS A 120 15.31 -5.58 9.89
C CYS A 120 15.64 -4.40 10.82
N LEU A 121 14.95 -3.27 10.70
CA LEU A 121 15.11 -2.15 11.64
C LEU A 121 14.75 -2.55 13.07
N GLY A 122 13.83 -3.49 13.25
CA GLY A 122 13.47 -4.04 14.56
C GLY A 122 14.56 -4.91 15.19
N LEU A 123 15.53 -5.36 14.41
CA LEU A 123 16.64 -6.19 14.88
C LEU A 123 17.83 -5.39 15.43
N LEU A 124 17.82 -4.06 15.29
CA LEU A 124 18.92 -3.23 15.73
C LEU A 124 19.08 -3.31 17.26
N PRO A 125 20.33 -3.44 17.78
CA PRO A 125 20.60 -3.60 19.20
C PRO A 125 20.65 -2.27 19.94
N PHE A 126 19.51 -1.80 20.39
CA PHE A 126 19.43 -0.58 21.21
C PHE A 126 18.79 -0.85 22.56
#